data_bf6ae9096261adefea1f0bda5160f203
#
_entry.id   bf6ae9096261adefea1f0bda5160f203
#
_cell.length_a   1.000
_cell.length_b   1.000
_cell.length_c   1.000
_cell.angle_alpha   90.00
_cell.angle_beta   90.00
_cell.angle_gamma   90.00
#
_symmetry.space_group_name_H-M   'P 1'
#
loop_
_entity.id
_entity.type
_entity.pdbx_description
1 polymer ?
#
loop_
_entity_poly.entity_id
_entity_poly.type
_entity_poly.pdbx_seq_one_letter_code
_entity_poly.pdbx_strand_id
1 'polypeptide(L)'
;MQAKTAMMAAVALLAVGGLAPLAAKQTAVDYSAALASSERPGDDTVRDADRQPAAILAFAGVKPGSRIVELAPGGGYYTRILSLAVGPNGRIYTRTSRLGQAVATWAATHGNTSPGVVTAASASLAPEPVDIVWTTLNYHDFKIIKVEGGDFAIVANRLAFAALKPGGVYLVNDHDGAKGTGTSQTDTLHRIEMAGVIAEVEAAGFKLDAQSDVLRHPGDDHTTRVTETGIRGKTDQFVLRFRKPAKRR
;
A
#
# COMPACT_ATOMS: atom_id res chain seq x y z
N MET A 1 -26.65 29.26 -78.13
CA MET A 1 -25.58 29.66 -77.19
C MET A 1 -26.18 29.78 -75.85
N GLN A 2 -25.97 28.79 -74.98
CA GLN A 2 -26.47 28.76 -73.58
C GLN A 2 -25.29 28.87 -72.62
N ALA A 3 -25.27 29.93 -71.81
CA ALA A 3 -24.26 30.15 -70.81
C ALA A 3 -24.66 29.33 -69.54
N LYS A 4 -23.73 28.46 -69.09
CA LYS A 4 -23.87 27.71 -67.82
C LYS A 4 -23.22 28.52 -66.69
N THR A 5 -24.06 28.97 -65.74
CA THR A 5 -23.63 29.63 -64.51
C THR A 5 -23.22 28.56 -63.50
N ALA A 6 -21.97 28.56 -63.06
CA ALA A 6 -21.47 27.70 -61.99
C ALA A 6 -21.66 28.39 -60.65
N MET A 7 -22.37 27.71 -59.75
CA MET A 7 -22.61 28.15 -58.36
C MET A 7 -21.54 27.50 -57.46
N MET A 8 -20.64 28.31 -56.93
CA MET A 8 -19.67 27.88 -55.92
C MET A 8 -20.33 27.87 -54.53
N ALA A 9 -20.41 26.68 -53.92
CA ALA A 9 -20.82 26.53 -52.53
C ALA A 9 -19.59 26.67 -51.61
N ALA A 10 -19.57 27.67 -50.76
CA ALA A 10 -18.57 27.82 -49.70
C ALA A 10 -18.92 26.95 -48.51
N VAL A 11 -18.09 25.96 -48.22
CA VAL A 11 -18.20 25.14 -47.00
C VAL A 11 -17.43 25.86 -45.88
N ALA A 12 -18.17 26.37 -44.88
CA ALA A 12 -17.59 26.93 -43.67
C ALA A 12 -17.22 25.79 -42.70
N LEU A 13 -15.93 25.55 -42.49
CA LEU A 13 -15.41 24.64 -41.45
C LEU A 13 -15.51 25.34 -40.08
N LEU A 14 -16.44 24.93 -39.24
CA LEU A 14 -16.48 25.30 -37.82
C LEU A 14 -15.44 24.46 -37.08
N ALA A 15 -14.32 25.09 -36.70
CA ALA A 15 -13.33 24.49 -35.80
C ALA A 15 -13.90 24.49 -34.38
N VAL A 16 -14.37 23.33 -33.93
CA VAL A 16 -14.72 23.10 -32.50
C VAL A 16 -13.41 22.95 -31.74
N GLY A 17 -12.94 24.04 -31.13
CA GLY A 17 -11.81 24.04 -30.22
C GLY A 17 -12.18 23.28 -28.93
N GLY A 18 -11.81 22.01 -28.85
CA GLY A 18 -11.91 21.22 -27.62
C GLY A 18 -10.95 21.78 -26.56
N LEU A 19 -11.50 22.40 -25.51
CA LEU A 19 -10.76 22.71 -24.29
C LEU A 19 -10.37 21.38 -23.64
N ALA A 20 -9.11 20.97 -23.78
CA ALA A 20 -8.55 19.89 -22.97
C ALA A 20 -8.62 20.30 -21.49
N PRO A 21 -9.13 19.42 -20.58
CA PRO A 21 -9.14 19.76 -19.17
C PRO A 21 -7.70 19.93 -18.71
N LEU A 22 -7.37 21.10 -18.14
CA LEU A 22 -6.13 21.30 -17.40
C LEU A 22 -6.14 20.28 -16.25
N ALA A 23 -5.34 19.22 -16.37
CA ALA A 23 -5.05 18.36 -15.25
C ALA A 23 -4.36 19.20 -14.17
N ALA A 24 -5.07 19.52 -13.10
CA ALA A 24 -4.51 20.23 -11.96
C ALA A 24 -3.29 19.43 -11.47
N LYS A 25 -2.12 20.04 -11.51
CA LYS A 25 -0.87 19.47 -11.00
C LYS A 25 -1.11 19.22 -9.50
N GLN A 26 -1.35 17.97 -9.12
CA GLN A 26 -1.55 17.61 -7.72
C GLN A 26 -0.23 17.89 -7.01
N THR A 27 -0.20 18.88 -6.12
CA THR A 27 0.99 19.17 -5.30
C THR A 27 1.35 17.93 -4.49
N ALA A 28 2.63 17.55 -4.53
CA ALA A 28 3.13 16.44 -3.72
C ALA A 28 2.85 16.71 -2.23
N VAL A 29 2.39 15.70 -1.50
CA VAL A 29 2.20 15.82 -0.05
C VAL A 29 3.58 15.89 0.60
N ASP A 30 3.77 16.86 1.49
CA ASP A 30 4.99 16.98 2.30
C ASP A 30 4.81 16.17 3.60
N TYR A 31 5.66 15.17 3.81
CA TYR A 31 5.66 14.34 5.01
C TYR A 31 6.76 14.73 6.00
N SER A 32 7.52 15.80 5.76
CA SER A 32 8.67 16.20 6.57
C SER A 32 8.32 16.38 8.04
N ALA A 33 7.20 17.04 8.34
CA ALA A 33 6.74 17.24 9.71
C ALA A 33 6.42 15.92 10.43
N ALA A 34 5.77 14.97 9.74
CA ALA A 34 5.47 13.67 10.32
C ALA A 34 6.74 12.84 10.58
N LEU A 35 7.73 12.93 9.68
CA LEU A 35 8.98 12.20 9.79
C LEU A 35 9.94 12.81 10.83
N ALA A 36 9.96 14.12 10.98
CA ALA A 36 10.80 14.83 11.94
C ALA A 36 10.17 14.95 13.34
N SER A 37 8.96 14.42 13.56
CA SER A 37 8.28 14.52 14.84
C SER A 37 9.09 13.92 15.97
N SER A 38 9.26 14.67 17.06
CA SER A 38 9.90 14.22 18.31
C SER A 38 9.09 13.16 19.06
N GLU A 39 7.83 12.91 18.67
CA GLU A 39 7.00 11.85 19.21
C GLU A 39 7.41 10.46 18.69
N ARG A 40 8.19 10.40 17.61
CA ARG A 40 8.73 9.16 17.07
C ARG A 40 9.96 8.73 17.89
N PRO A 41 10.02 7.45 18.37
CA PRO A 41 11.20 6.94 19.05
C PRO A 41 12.47 7.02 18.17
N GLY A 42 13.63 7.22 18.80
CA GLY A 42 14.91 7.19 18.09
C GLY A 42 15.15 5.88 17.32
N ASP A 43 14.73 4.75 17.89
CA ASP A 43 14.80 3.43 17.23
C ASP A 43 13.96 3.35 15.95
N ASP A 44 12.98 4.21 15.77
CA ASP A 44 12.24 4.31 14.50
C ASP A 44 13.01 5.17 13.50
N THR A 45 13.48 6.35 13.92
CA THR A 45 14.10 7.32 13.01
C THR A 45 15.39 6.83 12.39
N VAL A 46 16.19 6.02 13.11
CA VAL A 46 17.42 5.42 12.57
C VAL A 46 17.15 4.44 11.41
N ARG A 47 15.91 3.96 11.26
CA ARG A 47 15.50 3.05 10.18
C ARG A 47 14.95 3.76 8.95
N ASP A 48 14.79 5.09 8.99
CA ASP A 48 14.18 5.84 7.90
C ASP A 48 15.02 5.78 6.62
N ALA A 49 16.34 5.76 6.75
CA ALA A 49 17.25 5.65 5.60
C ALA A 49 17.03 4.34 4.82
N ASP A 50 16.83 3.22 5.52
CA ASP A 50 16.62 1.90 4.90
C ASP A 50 15.17 1.69 4.44
N ARG A 51 14.21 2.38 5.05
CA ARG A 51 12.77 2.19 4.80
C ARG A 51 12.15 3.22 3.88
N GLN A 52 12.86 4.30 3.58
CA GLN A 52 12.43 5.37 2.66
C GLN A 52 10.96 5.81 2.86
N PRO A 53 10.52 6.12 4.10
CA PRO A 53 9.09 6.24 4.42
C PRO A 53 8.39 7.34 3.62
N ALA A 54 9.04 8.48 3.33
CA ALA A 54 8.43 9.53 2.52
C ALA A 54 8.03 9.02 1.13
N ALA A 55 8.93 8.26 0.48
CA ALA A 55 8.69 7.71 -0.85
C ALA A 55 7.57 6.65 -0.82
N ILE A 56 7.53 5.80 0.22
CA ILE A 56 6.49 4.78 0.36
C ILE A 56 5.12 5.41 0.63
N LEU A 57 5.03 6.45 1.49
CA LEU A 57 3.79 7.17 1.73
C LEU A 57 3.27 7.84 0.45
N ALA A 58 4.17 8.49 -0.29
CA ALA A 58 3.84 9.13 -1.56
C ALA A 58 3.37 8.10 -2.60
N PHE A 59 4.06 6.97 -2.71
CA PHE A 59 3.69 5.88 -3.62
C PHE A 59 2.32 5.29 -3.27
N ALA A 60 2.00 5.11 -2.00
CA ALA A 60 0.69 4.66 -1.53
C ALA A 60 -0.41 5.72 -1.71
N GLY A 61 -0.04 6.99 -1.87
CA GLY A 61 -0.98 8.11 -1.99
C GLY A 61 -1.61 8.52 -0.67
N VAL A 62 -0.87 8.41 0.44
CA VAL A 62 -1.31 8.88 1.77
C VAL A 62 -1.53 10.39 1.74
N LYS A 63 -2.63 10.86 2.33
CA LYS A 63 -2.99 12.29 2.39
C LYS A 63 -3.51 12.64 3.78
N PRO A 64 -3.43 13.91 4.18
CA PRO A 64 -4.19 14.39 5.33
C PRO A 64 -5.66 13.98 5.22
N GLY A 65 -6.23 13.47 6.30
CA GLY A 65 -7.60 12.96 6.35
C GLY A 65 -7.81 11.54 5.81
N SER A 66 -6.79 10.86 5.27
CA SER A 66 -6.92 9.47 4.80
C SER A 66 -7.35 8.53 5.92
N ARG A 67 -8.19 7.55 5.56
CA ARG A 67 -8.53 6.40 6.40
C ARG A 67 -7.73 5.19 5.95
N ILE A 68 -6.94 4.63 6.84
CA ILE A 68 -5.98 3.57 6.52
C ILE A 68 -6.17 2.40 7.48
N VAL A 69 -6.18 1.19 6.94
CA VAL A 69 -5.98 -0.03 7.72
C VAL A 69 -4.52 -0.43 7.58
N GLU A 70 -3.82 -0.59 8.69
CA GLU A 70 -2.49 -1.18 8.74
C GLU A 70 -2.59 -2.61 9.28
N LEU A 71 -2.22 -3.59 8.46
CA LEU A 71 -2.16 -5.00 8.82
C LEU A 71 -0.79 -5.32 9.41
N ALA A 72 -0.79 -6.02 10.56
CA ALA A 72 0.40 -6.47 11.27
C ALA A 72 1.40 -5.33 11.54
N PRO A 73 1.04 -4.31 12.33
CA PRO A 73 1.85 -3.10 12.56
C PRO A 73 3.19 -3.35 13.27
N GLY A 74 3.41 -4.56 13.81
CA GLY A 74 4.61 -4.90 14.56
C GLY A 74 4.83 -3.94 15.74
N GLY A 75 6.02 -3.35 15.82
CA GLY A 75 6.39 -2.33 16.81
C GLY A 75 5.82 -0.92 16.54
N GLY A 76 4.97 -0.74 15.52
CA GLY A 76 4.27 0.51 15.25
C GLY A 76 5.06 1.56 14.47
N TYR A 77 6.11 1.18 13.76
CA TYR A 77 6.91 2.11 12.95
C TYR A 77 6.03 2.90 11.97
N TYR A 78 5.30 2.20 11.09
CA TYR A 78 4.41 2.88 10.16
C TYR A 78 3.15 3.42 10.83
N THR A 79 2.64 2.78 11.90
CA THR A 79 1.51 3.31 12.67
C THR A 79 1.73 4.76 13.07
N ARG A 80 2.91 5.07 13.64
CA ARG A 80 3.26 6.42 14.09
C ARG A 80 3.35 7.41 12.93
N ILE A 81 4.07 7.05 11.88
CA ILE A 81 4.21 7.91 10.70
C ILE A 81 2.87 8.16 10.03
N LEU A 82 2.07 7.10 9.81
CA LEU A 82 0.75 7.21 9.20
C LEU A 82 -0.19 8.08 10.04
N SER A 83 -0.22 7.86 11.37
CA SER A 83 -1.03 8.65 12.31
C SER A 83 -0.72 10.15 12.22
N LEU A 84 0.57 10.50 12.22
CA LEU A 84 1.03 11.88 12.07
C LEU A 84 0.72 12.44 10.68
N ALA A 85 0.96 11.67 9.62
CA ALA A 85 0.76 12.11 8.24
C ALA A 85 -0.70 12.35 7.87
N VAL A 86 -1.63 11.52 8.37
CA VAL A 86 -3.06 11.73 8.11
C VAL A 86 -3.68 12.81 9.00
N GLY A 87 -3.04 13.14 10.13
CA GLY A 87 -3.48 14.17 11.06
C GLY A 87 -4.80 13.84 11.77
N PRO A 88 -5.38 14.83 12.50
CA PRO A 88 -6.53 14.61 13.38
C PRO A 88 -7.82 14.21 12.65
N ASN A 89 -7.95 14.58 11.38
CA ASN A 89 -9.11 14.26 10.55
C ASN A 89 -8.99 12.90 9.83
N GLY A 90 -7.82 12.26 9.87
CA GLY A 90 -7.59 10.91 9.36
C GLY A 90 -7.89 9.83 10.39
N ARG A 91 -7.77 8.55 9.97
CA ARG A 91 -7.94 7.39 10.85
C ARG A 91 -6.98 6.29 10.47
N ILE A 92 -6.34 5.69 11.47
CA ILE A 92 -5.51 4.50 11.35
C ILE A 92 -6.17 3.38 12.13
N TYR A 93 -6.55 2.31 11.45
CA TYR A 93 -7.07 1.08 12.04
C TYR A 93 -5.96 0.03 11.99
N THR A 94 -5.23 -0.18 13.09
CA THR A 94 -4.23 -1.26 13.11
C THR A 94 -4.92 -2.59 13.39
N ARG A 95 -4.53 -3.64 12.65
CA ARG A 95 -5.11 -4.98 12.74
C ARG A 95 -4.01 -6.03 12.82
N THR A 96 -4.07 -6.84 13.85
CA THR A 96 -3.07 -7.87 14.15
C THR A 96 -3.72 -9.05 14.87
N SER A 97 -3.07 -10.20 14.90
CA SER A 97 -3.55 -11.36 15.67
C SER A 97 -3.50 -11.13 17.18
N ARG A 98 -2.59 -10.29 17.65
CA ARG A 98 -2.43 -9.92 19.07
C ARG A 98 -1.96 -8.47 19.17
N LEU A 99 -2.65 -7.68 20.00
CA LEU A 99 -2.29 -6.28 20.22
C LEU A 99 -0.90 -6.16 20.86
N GLY A 100 -0.03 -5.36 20.23
CA GLY A 100 1.29 -5.02 20.74
C GLY A 100 1.24 -3.78 21.63
N GLN A 101 2.04 -3.79 22.72
CA GLN A 101 2.09 -2.69 23.71
C GLN A 101 2.46 -1.35 23.04
N ALA A 102 3.41 -1.32 22.14
CA ALA A 102 3.87 -0.07 21.49
C ALA A 102 2.75 0.64 20.72
N VAL A 103 1.92 -0.13 19.98
CA VAL A 103 0.78 0.42 19.25
C VAL A 103 -0.34 0.84 20.20
N ALA A 104 -0.59 0.07 21.26
CA ALA A 104 -1.59 0.41 22.28
C ALA A 104 -1.22 1.70 23.02
N THR A 105 0.06 1.86 23.40
CA THR A 105 0.57 3.08 24.03
C THR A 105 0.43 4.30 23.11
N TRP A 106 0.76 4.15 21.83
CA TRP A 106 0.57 5.23 20.86
C TRP A 106 -0.90 5.64 20.73
N ALA A 107 -1.78 4.67 20.59
CA ALA A 107 -3.22 4.91 20.43
C ALA A 107 -3.85 5.58 21.67
N ALA A 108 -3.31 5.37 22.85
CA ALA A 108 -3.80 6.01 24.09
C ALA A 108 -3.65 7.54 24.07
N THR A 109 -2.68 8.07 23.31
CA THR A 109 -2.42 9.50 23.20
C THR A 109 -2.79 10.08 21.83
N HIS A 110 -3.07 9.22 20.84
CA HIS A 110 -3.37 9.61 19.46
C HIS A 110 -4.76 9.11 19.04
N GLY A 111 -5.77 9.92 19.31
CA GLY A 111 -7.19 9.57 19.11
C GLY A 111 -7.59 9.22 17.66
N ASN A 112 -6.70 9.43 16.69
CA ASN A 112 -6.87 9.00 15.30
C ASN A 112 -6.40 7.56 15.04
N THR A 113 -5.85 6.85 16.03
CA THR A 113 -5.36 5.46 15.94
C THR A 113 -6.27 4.53 16.72
N SER A 114 -6.75 3.47 16.07
CA SER A 114 -7.70 2.49 16.64
C SER A 114 -7.16 1.07 16.47
N PRO A 115 -6.48 0.52 17.50
CA PRO A 115 -6.00 -0.85 17.49
C PRO A 115 -7.15 -1.87 17.56
N GLY A 116 -6.94 -3.01 16.91
CA GLY A 116 -7.91 -4.11 16.96
C GLY A 116 -7.30 -5.45 16.55
N VAL A 117 -7.95 -6.52 16.97
CA VAL A 117 -7.58 -7.88 16.61
C VAL A 117 -8.27 -8.27 15.30
N VAL A 118 -7.55 -8.98 14.45
CA VAL A 118 -8.07 -9.63 13.25
C VAL A 118 -7.76 -11.12 13.29
N THR A 119 -8.75 -11.92 12.90
CA THR A 119 -8.67 -13.37 12.80
C THR A 119 -9.26 -13.85 11.49
N ALA A 120 -9.17 -15.13 11.19
CA ALA A 120 -9.82 -15.72 10.02
C ALA A 120 -11.35 -15.52 10.02
N ALA A 121 -11.97 -15.45 11.20
CA ALA A 121 -13.41 -15.25 11.39
C ALA A 121 -13.84 -13.76 11.36
N SER A 122 -12.91 -12.82 11.23
CA SER A 122 -13.25 -11.39 11.19
C SER A 122 -14.11 -11.06 9.96
N ALA A 123 -15.17 -10.28 10.19
CA ALA A 123 -16.07 -9.84 9.13
C ALA A 123 -15.55 -8.59 8.39
N SER A 124 -14.77 -7.74 9.08
CA SER A 124 -14.25 -6.49 8.53
C SER A 124 -12.93 -6.08 9.18
N LEU A 125 -12.19 -5.19 8.50
CA LEU A 125 -10.97 -4.57 9.04
C LEU A 125 -11.23 -3.20 9.67
N ALA A 126 -12.32 -2.54 9.33
CA ALA A 126 -12.67 -1.22 9.83
C ALA A 126 -14.20 -1.07 9.89
N PRO A 127 -14.74 -0.17 10.72
CA PRO A 127 -16.18 0.08 10.81
C PRO A 127 -16.73 0.86 9.61
N GLU A 128 -15.86 1.37 8.74
CA GLU A 128 -16.19 2.19 7.58
C GLU A 128 -15.26 1.87 6.40
N PRO A 129 -15.66 2.19 5.15
CA PRO A 129 -14.78 2.05 3.99
C PRO A 129 -13.53 2.94 4.10
N VAL A 130 -12.36 2.35 3.80
CA VAL A 130 -11.07 3.02 3.91
C VAL A 130 -10.47 3.37 2.54
N ASP A 131 -9.51 4.29 2.53
CA ASP A 131 -8.80 4.73 1.33
C ASP A 131 -7.65 3.80 0.98
N ILE A 132 -6.95 3.29 2.02
CA ILE A 132 -5.75 2.47 1.88
C ILE A 132 -5.83 1.30 2.87
N VAL A 133 -5.45 0.10 2.40
CA VAL A 133 -5.00 -1.01 3.23
C VAL A 133 -3.50 -1.14 3.03
N TRP A 134 -2.77 -1.36 4.13
CA TRP A 134 -1.32 -1.29 4.18
C TRP A 134 -0.75 -2.52 4.87
N THR A 135 0.24 -3.19 4.27
CA THR A 135 1.06 -4.21 4.91
C THR A 135 2.50 -4.09 4.47
N THR A 136 3.43 -4.18 5.42
CA THR A 136 4.86 -4.08 5.16
C THR A 136 5.60 -5.14 5.95
N LEU A 137 6.42 -5.95 5.24
CA LEU A 137 7.29 -6.99 5.80
C LEU A 137 6.53 -8.03 6.63
N ASN A 138 5.32 -8.40 6.19
CA ASN A 138 4.46 -9.36 6.90
C ASN A 138 3.67 -10.27 5.95
N TYR A 139 3.66 -10.03 4.63
CA TYR A 139 2.87 -10.85 3.74
C TYR A 139 3.39 -12.29 3.71
N HIS A 140 4.71 -12.48 3.76
CA HIS A 140 5.33 -13.79 3.91
C HIS A 140 4.89 -14.51 5.20
N ASP A 141 4.72 -13.78 6.32
CA ASP A 141 4.22 -14.35 7.58
C ASP A 141 2.76 -14.80 7.46
N PHE A 142 1.94 -14.11 6.68
CA PHE A 142 0.55 -14.54 6.43
C PHE A 142 0.48 -15.90 5.73
N LYS A 143 1.50 -16.30 4.97
CA LYS A 143 1.61 -17.61 4.33
C LYS A 143 1.88 -18.75 5.32
N ILE A 144 2.55 -18.43 6.45
CA ILE A 144 2.88 -19.40 7.49
C ILE A 144 1.66 -19.70 8.36
N ILE A 145 0.80 -18.71 8.59
CA ILE A 145 -0.40 -18.84 9.43
C ILE A 145 -1.46 -19.65 8.69
N LYS A 146 -1.68 -20.90 9.11
CA LYS A 146 -2.67 -21.77 8.49
C LYS A 146 -4.06 -21.50 9.05
N VAL A 147 -5.04 -21.49 8.15
CA VAL A 147 -6.47 -21.30 8.42
C VAL A 147 -7.26 -22.33 7.63
N GLU A 148 -8.54 -22.47 7.92
CA GLU A 148 -9.42 -23.30 7.10
C GLU A 148 -9.44 -22.79 5.63
N GLY A 149 -9.19 -23.70 4.70
CA GLY A 149 -9.16 -23.38 3.27
C GLY A 149 -7.84 -22.78 2.75
N GLY A 150 -6.76 -22.73 3.57
CA GLY A 150 -5.45 -22.28 3.09
C GLY A 150 -4.58 -21.59 4.11
N ASP A 151 -4.20 -20.35 3.85
CA ASP A 151 -3.39 -19.51 4.72
C ASP A 151 -4.05 -18.13 4.96
N PHE A 152 -3.51 -17.40 5.93
CA PHE A 152 -4.08 -16.11 6.31
C PHE A 152 -3.95 -15.05 5.21
N ALA A 153 -3.05 -15.18 4.25
CA ALA A 153 -2.94 -14.23 3.13
C ALA A 153 -4.23 -14.19 2.30
N ILE A 154 -4.90 -15.34 2.11
CA ILE A 154 -6.21 -15.42 1.44
C ILE A 154 -7.26 -14.58 2.20
N VAL A 155 -7.29 -14.73 3.52
CA VAL A 155 -8.21 -13.97 4.39
C VAL A 155 -7.88 -12.49 4.38
N ALA A 156 -6.59 -12.13 4.51
CA ALA A 156 -6.13 -10.75 4.50
C ALA A 156 -6.50 -10.05 3.20
N ASN A 157 -6.26 -10.68 2.05
CA ASN A 157 -6.60 -10.13 0.73
C ASN A 157 -8.12 -9.93 0.57
N ARG A 158 -8.93 -10.91 0.98
CA ARG A 158 -10.40 -10.81 0.95
C ARG A 158 -10.91 -9.68 1.84
N LEU A 159 -10.39 -9.58 3.07
CA LEU A 159 -10.78 -8.53 4.01
C LEU A 159 -10.31 -7.14 3.53
N ALA A 160 -9.09 -7.05 2.97
CA ALA A 160 -8.58 -5.83 2.36
C ALA A 160 -9.47 -5.36 1.22
N PHE A 161 -9.86 -6.29 0.33
CA PHE A 161 -10.78 -5.98 -0.77
C PHE A 161 -12.13 -5.48 -0.26
N ALA A 162 -12.70 -6.13 0.75
CA ALA A 162 -13.97 -5.72 1.34
C ALA A 162 -13.90 -4.32 1.98
N ALA A 163 -12.83 -4.03 2.73
CA ALA A 163 -12.66 -2.79 3.49
C ALA A 163 -12.44 -1.56 2.60
N LEU A 164 -11.83 -1.72 1.43
CA LEU A 164 -11.47 -0.60 0.56
C LEU A 164 -12.67 0.00 -0.16
N LYS A 165 -12.66 1.32 -0.28
CA LYS A 165 -13.52 2.06 -1.23
C LYS A 165 -13.24 1.59 -2.67
N PRO A 166 -14.19 1.69 -3.61
CA PRO A 166 -13.89 1.57 -5.03
C PRO A 166 -12.78 2.55 -5.44
N GLY A 167 -11.74 2.08 -6.14
CA GLY A 167 -10.54 2.85 -6.47
C GLY A 167 -9.52 2.96 -5.34
N GLY A 168 -9.80 2.42 -4.15
CA GLY A 168 -8.87 2.40 -3.01
C GLY A 168 -7.63 1.57 -3.27
N VAL A 169 -6.59 1.80 -2.47
CA VAL A 169 -5.25 1.25 -2.62
C VAL A 169 -5.00 0.13 -1.62
N TYR A 170 -4.45 -0.98 -2.08
CA TYR A 170 -3.78 -1.97 -1.23
C TYR A 170 -2.28 -1.89 -1.49
N LEU A 171 -1.52 -1.43 -0.50
CA LEU A 171 -0.05 -1.42 -0.51
C LEU A 171 0.48 -2.69 0.10
N VAL A 172 1.33 -3.40 -0.63
CA VAL A 172 2.06 -4.58 -0.15
C VAL A 172 3.55 -4.34 -0.40
N ASN A 173 4.33 -4.34 0.68
CA ASN A 173 5.78 -4.33 0.64
C ASN A 173 6.30 -5.54 1.40
N ASP A 174 7.22 -6.31 0.80
CA ASP A 174 7.84 -7.43 1.48
C ASP A 174 9.24 -7.74 0.92
N HIS A 175 9.96 -8.62 1.64
CA HIS A 175 11.26 -9.15 1.25
C HIS A 175 11.10 -10.06 0.04
N ASP A 176 11.78 -9.72 -1.07
CA ASP A 176 11.71 -10.51 -2.29
C ASP A 176 12.45 -11.84 -2.12
N GLY A 177 11.86 -12.88 -2.63
CA GLY A 177 12.44 -14.21 -2.74
C GLY A 177 13.07 -14.43 -4.11
N ALA A 178 13.97 -15.40 -4.21
CA ALA A 178 14.57 -15.76 -5.49
C ALA A 178 13.49 -16.24 -6.48
N LYS A 179 13.70 -15.97 -7.76
CA LYS A 179 12.78 -16.37 -8.83
C LYS A 179 12.55 -17.88 -8.81
N GLY A 180 11.29 -18.29 -8.88
CA GLY A 180 10.86 -19.69 -8.89
C GLY A 180 10.70 -20.32 -7.50
N THR A 181 10.95 -19.55 -6.41
CA THR A 181 10.77 -20.07 -5.04
C THR A 181 9.33 -19.98 -4.55
N GLY A 182 8.51 -19.14 -5.15
CA GLY A 182 7.11 -18.95 -4.73
C GLY A 182 7.01 -18.62 -3.24
N THR A 183 6.39 -19.54 -2.48
CA THR A 183 6.22 -19.41 -1.01
C THR A 183 7.12 -20.35 -0.21
N SER A 184 8.02 -21.10 -0.85
CA SER A 184 8.81 -22.14 -0.16
C SER A 184 9.81 -21.60 0.87
N GLN A 185 10.13 -20.32 0.80
CA GLN A 185 11.12 -19.67 1.67
C GLN A 185 10.48 -18.76 2.76
N THR A 186 9.15 -18.73 2.86
CA THR A 186 8.47 -17.82 3.80
C THR A 186 8.78 -18.14 5.25
N ASP A 187 8.86 -19.40 5.64
CA ASP A 187 9.17 -19.82 7.02
C ASP A 187 10.67 -19.81 7.31
N THR A 188 11.50 -20.20 6.36
CA THR A 188 12.94 -20.38 6.54
C THR A 188 13.72 -19.08 6.42
N LEU A 189 13.51 -18.34 5.32
CA LEU A 189 14.26 -17.11 5.01
C LEU A 189 13.46 -15.83 5.28
N HIS A 190 12.15 -15.93 5.57
CA HIS A 190 11.21 -14.81 5.63
C HIS A 190 11.20 -13.99 4.33
N ARG A 191 11.17 -14.71 3.20
CA ARG A 191 11.12 -14.14 1.85
C ARG A 191 9.96 -14.75 1.06
N ILE A 192 9.41 -13.98 0.16
CA ILE A 192 8.35 -14.43 -0.72
C ILE A 192 8.58 -13.88 -2.13
N GLU A 193 8.39 -14.72 -3.15
CA GLU A 193 8.55 -14.27 -4.54
C GLU A 193 7.46 -13.27 -4.92
N MET A 194 7.86 -12.10 -5.43
CA MET A 194 6.96 -11.01 -5.82
C MET A 194 5.85 -11.46 -6.78
N ALA A 195 6.19 -12.33 -7.77
CA ALA A 195 5.23 -12.81 -8.76
C ALA A 195 4.07 -13.59 -8.12
N GLY A 196 4.35 -14.39 -7.08
CA GLY A 196 3.34 -15.11 -6.33
C GLY A 196 2.38 -14.18 -5.60
N VAL A 197 2.92 -13.12 -4.97
CA VAL A 197 2.10 -12.10 -4.28
C VAL A 197 1.18 -11.37 -5.26
N ILE A 198 1.70 -11.00 -6.43
CA ILE A 198 0.88 -10.35 -7.48
C ILE A 198 -0.29 -11.24 -7.86
N ALA A 199 -0.02 -12.51 -8.18
CA ALA A 199 -1.06 -13.45 -8.59
C ALA A 199 -2.13 -13.66 -7.50
N GLU A 200 -1.73 -13.81 -6.24
CA GLU A 200 -2.67 -14.01 -5.12
C GLU A 200 -3.54 -12.77 -4.84
N VAL A 201 -2.96 -11.58 -4.88
CA VAL A 201 -3.70 -10.34 -4.64
C VAL A 201 -4.66 -10.05 -5.81
N GLU A 202 -4.24 -10.32 -7.06
CA GLU A 202 -5.12 -10.20 -8.22
C GLU A 202 -6.26 -11.23 -8.21
N ALA A 203 -6.01 -12.46 -7.73
CA ALA A 203 -7.05 -13.47 -7.55
C ALA A 203 -8.14 -13.03 -6.55
N ALA A 204 -7.81 -12.17 -5.59
CA ALA A 204 -8.79 -11.56 -4.68
C ALA A 204 -9.61 -10.42 -5.31
N GLY A 205 -9.38 -10.10 -6.60
CA GLY A 205 -10.13 -9.11 -7.37
C GLY A 205 -9.44 -7.76 -7.55
N PHE A 206 -8.27 -7.57 -7.00
CA PHE A 206 -7.46 -6.38 -7.21
C PHE A 206 -6.86 -6.31 -8.62
N LYS A 207 -6.31 -5.15 -8.97
CA LYS A 207 -5.46 -4.98 -10.14
C LYS A 207 -4.14 -4.34 -9.72
N LEU A 208 -3.03 -4.90 -10.19
CA LEU A 208 -1.73 -4.26 -10.03
C LEU A 208 -1.76 -2.91 -10.75
N ASP A 209 -1.50 -1.83 -10.01
CA ASP A 209 -1.54 -0.45 -10.51
C ASP A 209 -0.13 0.09 -10.77
N ALA A 210 0.81 -0.21 -9.87
CA ALA A 210 2.20 0.20 -9.99
C ALA A 210 3.13 -0.63 -9.11
N GLN A 211 4.42 -0.60 -9.45
CA GLN A 211 5.54 -1.11 -8.65
C GLN A 211 6.53 0.02 -8.40
N SER A 212 7.26 -0.05 -7.29
CA SER A 212 8.31 0.92 -6.98
C SER A 212 9.62 0.20 -6.66
N ASP A 213 10.71 0.70 -7.22
CA ASP A 213 12.06 0.19 -7.01
C ASP A 213 12.79 0.85 -5.84
N VAL A 214 12.10 1.70 -5.08
CA VAL A 214 12.70 2.53 -4.01
C VAL A 214 13.39 1.71 -2.91
N LEU A 215 12.99 0.45 -2.72
CA LEU A 215 13.57 -0.48 -1.75
C LEU A 215 14.28 -1.67 -2.42
N ARG A 216 14.62 -1.55 -3.71
CA ARG A 216 15.41 -2.59 -4.39
C ARG A 216 16.86 -2.55 -3.94
N HIS A 217 17.39 -3.71 -3.62
CA HIS A 217 18.79 -3.93 -3.25
C HIS A 217 19.41 -5.02 -4.14
N PRO A 218 19.89 -4.68 -5.33
CA PRO A 218 20.40 -5.67 -6.31
C PRO A 218 21.58 -6.50 -5.82
N GLY A 219 22.25 -6.09 -4.74
CA GLY A 219 23.33 -6.85 -4.12
C GLY A 219 22.87 -7.96 -3.17
N ASP A 220 21.58 -8.06 -2.88
CA ASP A 220 21.00 -9.14 -2.09
C ASP A 220 20.78 -10.38 -2.99
N ASP A 221 21.41 -11.49 -2.64
CA ASP A 221 21.34 -12.75 -3.40
C ASP A 221 20.10 -13.60 -3.08
N HIS A 222 19.25 -13.13 -2.17
CA HIS A 222 18.03 -13.77 -1.70
C HIS A 222 18.23 -15.14 -1.00
N THR A 223 19.44 -15.48 -0.61
CA THR A 223 19.75 -16.78 0.04
C THR A 223 19.88 -16.70 1.56
N THR A 224 20.07 -15.49 2.09
CA THR A 224 20.25 -15.23 3.51
C THR A 224 18.94 -14.88 4.18
N ARG A 225 18.72 -15.39 5.40
CA ARG A 225 17.53 -15.04 6.21
C ARG A 225 17.53 -13.54 6.52
N VAL A 226 16.40 -12.87 6.33
CA VAL A 226 16.28 -11.40 6.44
C VAL A 226 16.62 -10.83 7.82
N THR A 227 16.62 -11.67 8.87
CA THR A 227 16.95 -11.27 10.25
C THR A 227 18.43 -11.39 10.60
N GLU A 228 19.25 -11.97 9.70
CA GLU A 228 20.68 -12.16 9.94
C GLU A 228 21.42 -10.82 10.08
N THR A 229 22.44 -10.83 10.97
CA THR A 229 23.31 -9.67 11.18
C THR A 229 24.05 -9.34 9.88
N GLY A 230 23.99 -8.08 9.46
CA GLY A 230 24.67 -7.60 8.24
C GLY A 230 23.76 -7.45 7.02
N ILE A 231 22.64 -8.19 6.93
CA ILE A 231 21.65 -8.02 5.86
C ILE A 231 20.36 -7.33 6.32
N ARG A 232 20.14 -7.30 7.63
CA ARG A 232 18.95 -6.68 8.21
C ARG A 232 18.84 -5.21 7.79
N GLY A 233 17.71 -4.83 7.19
CA GLY A 233 17.48 -3.50 6.61
C GLY A 233 18.06 -3.31 5.21
N LYS A 234 18.84 -4.26 4.68
CA LYS A 234 19.49 -4.18 3.35
C LYS A 234 19.02 -5.28 2.38
N THR A 235 17.98 -6.00 2.75
CA THR A 235 17.36 -7.00 1.89
C THR A 235 16.70 -6.36 0.70
N ASP A 236 16.71 -7.04 -0.44
CA ASP A 236 15.92 -6.66 -1.60
C ASP A 236 14.42 -6.78 -1.26
N GLN A 237 13.65 -5.73 -1.59
CA GLN A 237 12.24 -5.67 -1.29
C GLN A 237 11.47 -5.17 -2.49
N PHE A 238 10.30 -5.75 -2.72
CA PHE A 238 9.33 -5.21 -3.65
C PHE A 238 8.34 -4.29 -2.93
N VAL A 239 7.85 -3.28 -3.64
CA VAL A 239 6.76 -2.42 -3.18
C VAL A 239 5.70 -2.39 -4.27
N LEU A 240 4.52 -2.93 -3.96
CA LEU A 240 3.41 -3.12 -4.89
C LEU A 240 2.23 -2.25 -4.47
N ARG A 241 1.66 -1.56 -5.44
CA ARG A 241 0.40 -0.84 -5.27
C ARG A 241 -0.67 -1.51 -6.11
N PHE A 242 -1.69 -2.03 -5.45
CA PHE A 242 -2.86 -2.56 -6.11
C PHE A 242 -4.05 -1.61 -5.95
N ARG A 243 -4.99 -1.69 -6.90
CA ARG A 243 -6.26 -0.96 -6.81
C ARG A 243 -7.45 -1.90 -6.78
N LYS A 244 -8.38 -1.59 -5.89
CA LYS A 244 -9.73 -2.12 -6.01
C LYS A 244 -10.40 -1.46 -7.22
N PRO A 245 -10.91 -2.22 -8.21
CA PRO A 245 -11.57 -1.62 -9.36
C PRO A 245 -12.70 -0.68 -8.95
N ALA A 246 -12.82 0.44 -9.65
CA ALA A 246 -13.99 1.31 -9.52
C ALA A 246 -15.22 0.56 -10.03
N LYS A 247 -16.38 0.78 -9.40
CA LYS A 247 -17.64 0.26 -9.95
C LYS A 247 -17.81 0.84 -11.38
N ARG A 248 -17.97 -0.04 -12.38
CA ARG A 248 -18.40 0.44 -13.69
C ARG A 248 -19.75 1.12 -13.52
N ARG A 249 -19.84 2.36 -13.95
CA ARG A 249 -21.11 3.08 -14.05
C ARG A 249 -21.95 2.47 -15.16
#